data_de44473b1f6fa3d1006639588a6cacd3
#
_entry.id   de44473b1f6fa3d1006639588a6cacd3
#
_cell.length_a   1.000
_cell.length_b   1.000
_cell.length_c   1.000
_cell.angle_alpha   90.00
_cell.angle_beta   90.00
_cell.angle_gamma   90.00
#
_symmetry.space_group_name_H-M   'P 1'
#
loop_
_entity.id
_entity.type
_entity.pdbx_description
1 polymer ?
#
loop_
_entity_poly.entity_id
_entity_poly.type
_entity_poly.pdbx_seq_one_letter_code
_entity_poly.pdbx_strand_id
1 'polypeptide(L)'
;MLTQIVNGKILTPQGWMKNGSVILRDNKILEVTNCDLAIIGANLVDARGMYVVPGCIEMHVHGGGGRDFQEGTEEAFRTAIQAHMKYGTTSIYPTLSSSTVPMIQKAVRTCERLMCEPNSPVLGLHLEGHYLNPRKAGAQMPEWIKNPDPNEYIPIVENSPCLKRWDAAPEMPGAIQFGRYCAEKGILPSIAHTAAEYEDVMAGFKAGFTHVTHFYNAMPGFHQKREYKYEGTVESVYLIDDMTVEVVADGIHVPPTILRMCYKIKGVERMALITDALAVAAAEGDAQAFDSRVVIEDGVCKLSDRSALAGSIATSDRLIRTAVQMADIPLADAVRMCSETPARIMGVLDRKGTLEHGKDADVLILDDKLKVRCVWAMGEIVENTLF
;
A
#
# COMPACT_ATOMS: atom_id res chain seq x y z
N MET A 1 -24.51 -9.55 12.09
CA MET A 1 -25.01 -8.24 12.61
C MET A 1 -25.48 -7.39 11.44
N LEU A 2 -26.53 -6.57 11.62
CA LEU A 2 -27.04 -5.68 10.57
C LEU A 2 -26.76 -4.23 11.00
N THR A 3 -26.04 -3.47 10.17
CA THR A 3 -25.72 -2.06 10.43
C THR A 3 -26.18 -1.20 9.26
N GLN A 4 -26.78 -0.07 9.55
CA GLN A 4 -27.18 0.93 8.55
C GLN A 4 -26.47 2.26 8.83
N ILE A 5 -25.62 2.69 7.93
CA ILE A 5 -24.93 3.98 7.98
C ILE A 5 -25.73 4.96 7.13
N VAL A 6 -26.18 6.07 7.73
CA VAL A 6 -27.07 7.07 7.11
C VAL A 6 -26.48 8.46 7.16
N ASN A 7 -27.11 9.41 6.44
CA ASN A 7 -26.76 10.83 6.46
C ASN A 7 -25.32 11.15 6.07
N GLY A 8 -24.70 10.30 5.22
CA GLY A 8 -23.34 10.51 4.73
C GLY A 8 -23.28 10.97 3.28
N LYS A 9 -22.13 11.52 2.90
CA LYS A 9 -21.70 11.70 1.50
C LYS A 9 -20.95 10.41 1.11
N ILE A 10 -21.61 9.52 0.38
CA ILE A 10 -21.09 8.18 0.08
C ILE A 10 -20.33 8.21 -1.22
N LEU A 11 -19.08 7.71 -1.24
CA LEU A 11 -18.32 7.52 -2.46
C LEU A 11 -18.67 6.16 -3.08
N THR A 12 -19.35 6.20 -4.21
CA THR A 12 -19.66 5.04 -5.05
C THR A 12 -18.73 5.00 -6.28
N PRO A 13 -18.69 3.90 -7.04
CA PRO A 13 -17.96 3.87 -8.32
C PRO A 13 -18.40 4.95 -9.31
N GLN A 14 -19.69 5.37 -9.26
CA GLN A 14 -20.25 6.40 -10.12
C GLN A 14 -20.00 7.84 -9.61
N GLY A 15 -19.40 7.98 -8.43
CA GLY A 15 -19.14 9.28 -7.79
C GLY A 15 -19.89 9.46 -6.48
N TRP A 16 -19.99 10.72 -6.02
CA TRP A 16 -20.58 11.06 -4.74
C TRP A 16 -22.11 10.93 -4.75
N MET A 17 -22.65 10.11 -3.85
CA MET A 17 -24.06 10.01 -3.52
C MET A 17 -24.34 10.80 -2.24
N LYS A 18 -25.27 11.74 -2.29
CA LYS A 18 -25.70 12.51 -1.12
C LYS A 18 -26.93 11.86 -0.48
N ASN A 19 -27.02 11.92 0.83
CA ASN A 19 -28.17 11.43 1.63
C ASN A 19 -28.47 9.96 1.38
N GLY A 20 -27.45 9.15 1.11
CA GLY A 20 -27.60 7.71 0.92
C GLY A 20 -27.44 6.92 2.21
N SER A 21 -27.62 5.61 2.08
CA SER A 21 -27.35 4.62 3.11
C SER A 21 -26.40 3.55 2.61
N VAL A 22 -25.48 3.12 3.48
CA VAL A 22 -24.70 1.89 3.33
C VAL A 22 -25.22 0.88 4.35
N ILE A 23 -25.64 -0.28 3.86
CA ILE A 23 -26.21 -1.34 4.69
C ILE A 23 -25.21 -2.48 4.73
N LEU A 24 -24.75 -2.83 5.93
CA LEU A 24 -23.83 -3.92 6.17
C LEU A 24 -24.56 -5.09 6.82
N ARG A 25 -24.32 -6.30 6.32
CA ARG A 25 -24.76 -7.54 6.96
C ARG A 25 -23.55 -8.42 7.20
N ASP A 26 -23.24 -8.65 8.46
CA ASP A 26 -22.05 -9.38 8.86
C ASP A 26 -20.78 -8.78 8.21
N ASN A 27 -20.03 -9.54 7.44
CA ASN A 27 -18.82 -9.07 6.78
C ASN A 27 -19.03 -8.56 5.34
N LYS A 28 -20.28 -8.31 4.91
CA LYS A 28 -20.60 -7.90 3.53
C LYS A 28 -21.40 -6.62 3.45
N ILE A 29 -21.19 -5.87 2.40
CA ILE A 29 -22.06 -4.78 1.98
C ILE A 29 -23.32 -5.40 1.35
N LEU A 30 -24.46 -5.21 2.01
CA LEU A 30 -25.73 -5.69 1.51
C LEU A 30 -26.32 -4.76 0.45
N GLU A 31 -26.21 -3.44 0.66
CA GLU A 31 -26.80 -2.46 -0.25
C GLU A 31 -26.12 -1.10 -0.07
N VAL A 32 -26.02 -0.34 -1.16
CA VAL A 32 -25.68 1.08 -1.18
C VAL A 32 -26.75 1.80 -1.97
N THR A 33 -27.53 2.65 -1.32
CA THR A 33 -28.75 3.22 -1.91
C THR A 33 -28.98 4.66 -1.50
N ASN A 34 -29.64 5.43 -2.34
CA ASN A 34 -30.14 6.76 -2.03
C ASN A 34 -31.59 6.76 -1.52
N CYS A 35 -32.19 5.59 -1.37
CA CYS A 35 -33.55 5.46 -0.82
C CYS A 35 -33.50 5.66 0.71
N ASP A 36 -34.52 6.35 1.24
CA ASP A 36 -34.76 6.44 2.67
C ASP A 36 -35.41 5.13 3.13
N LEU A 37 -34.59 4.24 3.68
CA LEU A 37 -35.00 2.92 4.13
C LEU A 37 -34.97 2.86 5.65
N ALA A 38 -36.11 2.52 6.28
CA ALA A 38 -36.15 2.16 7.69
C ALA A 38 -35.98 0.66 7.84
N ILE A 39 -34.80 0.21 8.25
CA ILE A 39 -34.47 -1.21 8.40
C ILE A 39 -34.69 -1.62 9.87
N ILE A 40 -35.75 -2.38 10.13
CA ILE A 40 -36.08 -2.85 11.47
C ILE A 40 -34.96 -3.79 11.97
N GLY A 41 -34.44 -3.50 13.17
CA GLY A 41 -33.39 -4.30 13.81
C GLY A 41 -31.96 -4.02 13.35
N ALA A 42 -31.76 -3.04 12.50
CA ALA A 42 -30.40 -2.57 12.16
C ALA A 42 -29.86 -1.65 13.27
N ASN A 43 -28.55 -1.79 13.54
CA ASN A 43 -27.80 -0.80 14.29
C ASN A 43 -27.62 0.45 13.40
N LEU A 44 -28.26 1.55 13.80
CA LEU A 44 -28.26 2.80 13.04
C LEU A 44 -27.04 3.64 13.41
N VAL A 45 -26.24 4.02 12.41
CA VAL A 45 -25.08 4.90 12.55
C VAL A 45 -25.28 6.16 11.71
N ASP A 46 -25.39 7.30 12.36
CA ASP A 46 -25.53 8.60 11.70
C ASP A 46 -24.15 9.17 11.35
N ALA A 47 -23.83 9.25 10.07
CA ALA A 47 -22.57 9.85 9.57
C ALA A 47 -22.56 11.40 9.63
N ARG A 48 -23.65 12.04 10.06
CA ARG A 48 -23.72 13.50 10.33
C ARG A 48 -23.21 14.39 9.19
N GLY A 49 -23.47 14.01 7.95
CA GLY A 49 -23.01 14.72 6.74
C GLY A 49 -21.55 14.49 6.38
N MET A 50 -20.82 13.66 7.12
CA MET A 50 -19.43 13.32 6.84
C MET A 50 -19.30 12.41 5.61
N TYR A 51 -18.06 12.15 5.18
CA TYR A 51 -17.76 11.30 4.03
C TYR A 51 -17.78 9.83 4.44
N VAL A 52 -18.53 9.02 3.71
CA VAL A 52 -18.56 7.56 3.85
C VAL A 52 -17.86 6.97 2.63
N VAL A 53 -16.72 6.34 2.83
CA VAL A 53 -15.82 5.91 1.77
C VAL A 53 -15.35 4.47 1.99
N PRO A 54 -14.87 3.76 0.93
CA PRO A 54 -14.29 2.44 1.12
C PRO A 54 -13.04 2.49 2.00
N GLY A 55 -12.77 1.38 2.69
CA GLY A 55 -11.55 1.18 3.46
C GLY A 55 -10.30 1.18 2.61
N CYS A 56 -9.18 1.68 3.16
CA CYS A 56 -7.91 1.70 2.48
C CYS A 56 -7.27 0.30 2.41
N ILE A 57 -6.58 0.03 1.32
CA ILE A 57 -5.77 -1.17 1.11
C ILE A 57 -4.31 -0.74 1.08
N GLU A 58 -3.58 -1.15 2.10
CA GLU A 58 -2.15 -0.86 2.20
C GLU A 58 -1.34 -1.99 1.55
N MET A 59 -0.66 -1.67 0.46
CA MET A 59 0.08 -2.66 -0.32
C MET A 59 1.60 -2.59 -0.14
N HIS A 60 2.09 -1.63 0.68
CA HIS A 60 3.50 -1.48 1.01
C HIS A 60 3.68 -0.83 2.39
N VAL A 61 4.01 -1.63 3.39
CA VAL A 61 4.13 -1.21 4.79
C VAL A 61 5.00 -2.19 5.58
N HIS A 62 6.01 -1.69 6.29
CA HIS A 62 6.98 -2.52 7.03
C HIS A 62 6.60 -2.76 8.48
N GLY A 63 5.81 -1.87 9.06
CA GLY A 63 5.44 -2.00 10.46
C GLY A 63 4.52 -0.88 10.95
N GLY A 64 4.26 -0.89 12.25
CA GLY A 64 3.44 0.09 12.94
C GLY A 64 3.26 -0.26 14.42
N GLY A 65 2.83 0.71 15.24
CA GLY A 65 2.57 0.47 16.65
C GLY A 65 3.80 0.02 17.46
N GLY A 66 5.00 0.32 16.98
CA GLY A 66 6.26 -0.09 17.60
C GLY A 66 6.77 -1.47 17.18
N ARG A 67 6.15 -2.13 16.19
CA ARG A 67 6.53 -3.49 15.75
C ARG A 67 6.76 -3.53 14.23
N ASP A 68 7.65 -4.41 13.80
CA ASP A 68 8.05 -4.60 12.41
C ASP A 68 7.69 -6.00 11.91
N PHE A 69 7.26 -6.12 10.66
CA PHE A 69 6.92 -7.42 10.06
C PHE A 69 8.13 -8.32 9.87
N GLN A 70 9.34 -7.77 9.79
CA GLN A 70 10.58 -8.56 9.76
C GLN A 70 10.83 -9.35 11.06
N GLU A 71 10.21 -8.98 12.18
CA GLU A 71 10.22 -9.80 13.38
C GLU A 71 9.62 -11.20 13.15
N GLY A 72 8.72 -11.31 12.18
CA GLY A 72 8.07 -12.55 11.77
C GLY A 72 7.25 -13.21 12.86
N THR A 73 6.90 -12.52 13.94
CA THR A 73 6.09 -13.03 15.05
C THR A 73 4.63 -12.63 14.87
N GLU A 74 3.73 -13.46 15.36
CA GLU A 74 2.29 -13.14 15.33
C GLU A 74 1.96 -11.87 16.09
N GLU A 75 2.60 -11.66 17.24
CA GLU A 75 2.44 -10.44 18.04
C GLU A 75 2.81 -9.19 17.23
N ALA A 76 3.96 -9.21 16.54
CA ALA A 76 4.40 -8.07 15.73
C ALA A 76 3.42 -7.78 14.59
N PHE A 77 2.99 -8.83 13.87
CA PHE A 77 2.00 -8.68 12.79
C PHE A 77 0.69 -8.09 13.32
N ARG A 78 0.10 -8.65 14.37
CA ARG A 78 -1.16 -8.15 14.94
C ARG A 78 -1.06 -6.71 15.41
N THR A 79 0.01 -6.37 16.12
CA THR A 79 0.23 -5.01 16.63
C THR A 79 0.34 -4.01 15.49
N ALA A 80 1.16 -4.28 14.48
CA ALA A 80 1.33 -3.39 13.34
C ALA A 80 0.02 -3.24 12.53
N ILE A 81 -0.67 -4.34 12.27
CA ILE A 81 -1.96 -4.33 11.56
C ILE A 81 -2.99 -3.49 12.31
N GLN A 82 -3.18 -3.75 13.61
CA GLN A 82 -4.15 -3.02 14.43
C GLN A 82 -3.83 -1.51 14.51
N ALA A 83 -2.54 -1.15 14.56
CA ALA A 83 -2.13 0.24 14.56
C ALA A 83 -2.59 0.96 13.29
N HIS A 84 -2.39 0.37 12.11
CA HIS A 84 -2.83 0.95 10.85
C HIS A 84 -4.36 0.94 10.68
N MET A 85 -5.05 -0.09 11.18
CA MET A 85 -6.50 -0.19 11.06
C MET A 85 -7.22 1.00 11.72
N LYS A 86 -6.73 1.52 12.84
CA LYS A 86 -7.28 2.72 13.51
C LYS A 86 -7.30 3.96 12.61
N TYR A 87 -6.43 4.00 11.60
CA TYR A 87 -6.28 5.12 10.67
C TYR A 87 -6.85 4.84 9.28
N GLY A 88 -7.70 3.81 9.15
CA GLY A 88 -8.47 3.56 7.94
C GLY A 88 -7.94 2.46 7.02
N THR A 89 -6.83 1.80 7.34
CA THR A 89 -6.39 0.60 6.62
C THR A 89 -7.29 -0.58 7.00
N THR A 90 -8.08 -1.10 6.08
CA THR A 90 -8.95 -2.26 6.31
C THR A 90 -8.40 -3.55 5.71
N SER A 91 -7.40 -3.42 4.86
CA SER A 91 -6.72 -4.55 4.23
C SER A 91 -5.24 -4.23 4.02
N ILE A 92 -4.37 -5.22 4.16
CA ILE A 92 -2.94 -5.01 4.25
C ILE A 92 -2.12 -6.14 3.63
N TYR A 93 -1.02 -5.76 2.98
CA TYR A 93 0.06 -6.65 2.55
C TYR A 93 1.31 -6.35 3.40
N PRO A 94 1.53 -7.07 4.53
CA PRO A 94 2.77 -6.94 5.29
C PRO A 94 3.99 -7.04 4.37
N THR A 95 4.93 -6.09 4.54
CA THR A 95 6.11 -5.98 3.67
C THR A 95 7.38 -6.32 4.46
N LEU A 96 8.21 -7.17 3.90
CA LEU A 96 9.58 -7.37 4.39
C LEU A 96 10.54 -6.59 3.50
N SER A 97 11.42 -5.81 4.09
CA SER A 97 12.62 -5.29 3.41
C SER A 97 13.55 -6.46 3.05
N SER A 98 14.69 -6.17 2.39
CA SER A 98 15.70 -7.18 2.11
C SER A 98 15.95 -8.06 3.32
N SER A 99 15.80 -9.38 3.15
CA SER A 99 15.74 -10.34 4.25
C SER A 99 16.49 -11.63 3.89
N THR A 100 16.91 -12.37 4.90
CA THR A 100 17.44 -13.73 4.71
C THR A 100 16.30 -14.74 4.48
N VAL A 101 16.59 -15.86 3.83
CA VAL A 101 15.61 -16.93 3.61
C VAL A 101 14.92 -17.39 4.91
N PRO A 102 15.63 -17.59 6.03
CA PRO A 102 14.97 -17.95 7.30
C PRO A 102 14.00 -16.89 7.82
N MET A 103 14.29 -15.57 7.64
CA MET A 103 13.39 -14.50 8.02
C MET A 103 12.13 -14.52 7.16
N ILE A 104 12.28 -14.67 5.83
CA ILE A 104 11.15 -14.80 4.90
C ILE A 104 10.27 -15.98 5.30
N GLN A 105 10.85 -17.15 5.52
CA GLN A 105 10.09 -18.36 5.92
C GLN A 105 9.33 -18.17 7.24
N LYS A 106 9.90 -17.44 8.20
CA LYS A 106 9.23 -17.14 9.46
C LYS A 106 8.01 -16.24 9.25
N ALA A 107 8.17 -15.17 8.48
CA ALA A 107 7.08 -14.24 8.15
C ALA A 107 5.99 -14.91 7.29
N VAL A 108 6.36 -15.76 6.33
CA VAL A 108 5.42 -16.56 5.52
C VAL A 108 4.50 -17.39 6.42
N ARG A 109 5.06 -18.17 7.35
CA ARG A 109 4.24 -18.98 8.27
C ARG A 109 3.26 -18.14 9.09
N THR A 110 3.71 -16.99 9.55
CA THR A 110 2.85 -16.05 10.31
C THR A 110 1.77 -15.44 9.43
N CYS A 111 2.13 -14.98 8.24
CA CYS A 111 1.20 -14.40 7.28
C CYS A 111 0.10 -15.41 6.88
N GLU A 112 0.48 -16.63 6.50
CA GLU A 112 -0.47 -17.69 6.13
C GLU A 112 -1.44 -18.02 7.26
N ARG A 113 -0.93 -18.11 8.48
CA ARG A 113 -1.80 -18.36 9.64
C ARG A 113 -2.83 -17.25 9.81
N LEU A 114 -2.39 -15.99 9.74
CA LEU A 114 -3.30 -14.85 9.88
C LEU A 114 -4.28 -14.73 8.72
N MET A 115 -3.86 -15.04 7.49
CA MET A 115 -4.76 -15.05 6.32
C MET A 115 -5.88 -16.07 6.43
N CYS A 116 -5.65 -17.18 7.13
CA CYS A 116 -6.67 -18.23 7.33
C CYS A 116 -7.70 -17.88 8.40
N GLU A 117 -7.52 -16.80 9.15
CA GLU A 117 -8.48 -16.39 10.17
C GLU A 117 -9.75 -15.80 9.54
N PRO A 118 -10.92 -16.02 10.15
CA PRO A 118 -12.14 -15.35 9.72
C PRO A 118 -11.98 -13.84 9.75
N ASN A 119 -12.47 -13.16 8.70
CA ASN A 119 -12.43 -11.70 8.58
C ASN A 119 -11.01 -11.09 8.63
N SER A 120 -10.00 -11.86 8.24
CA SER A 120 -8.61 -11.36 8.24
C SER A 120 -8.44 -10.15 7.32
N PRO A 121 -7.77 -9.08 7.78
CA PRO A 121 -7.38 -7.97 6.94
C PRO A 121 -6.14 -8.27 6.08
N VAL A 122 -5.43 -9.37 6.35
CA VAL A 122 -4.19 -9.75 5.62
C VAL A 122 -4.56 -10.37 4.28
N LEU A 123 -4.08 -9.79 3.19
CA LEU A 123 -4.38 -10.25 1.83
C LEU A 123 -3.22 -11.04 1.19
N GLY A 124 -2.05 -10.96 1.76
CA GLY A 124 -0.84 -11.61 1.26
C GLY A 124 0.41 -10.98 1.85
N LEU A 125 1.56 -11.44 1.40
CA LEU A 125 2.88 -10.94 1.77
C LEU A 125 3.52 -10.21 0.58
N HIS A 126 4.21 -9.12 0.85
CA HIS A 126 5.06 -8.41 -0.07
C HIS A 126 6.53 -8.57 0.35
N LEU A 127 7.42 -8.91 -0.58
CA LEU A 127 8.87 -8.90 -0.39
C LEU A 127 9.47 -7.73 -1.16
N GLU A 128 9.96 -6.72 -0.45
CA GLU A 128 10.69 -5.61 -1.03
C GLU A 128 12.19 -5.97 -1.11
N GLY A 129 12.54 -6.61 -2.20
CA GLY A 129 13.91 -7.11 -2.42
C GLY A 129 14.02 -8.55 -1.93
N HIS A 130 15.14 -9.02 -1.85
CA HIS A 130 16.55 -8.58 -1.81
C HIS A 130 17.25 -8.54 -3.20
N TYR A 131 16.54 -8.72 -4.30
CA TYR A 131 17.08 -8.72 -5.67
C TYR A 131 17.16 -7.30 -6.25
N LEU A 132 17.83 -6.41 -5.53
CA LEU A 132 17.89 -4.96 -5.78
C LEU A 132 19.24 -4.57 -6.36
N ASN A 133 19.35 -3.33 -6.88
CA ASN A 133 20.63 -2.78 -7.31
C ASN A 133 21.40 -2.21 -6.11
N PRO A 134 22.61 -2.70 -5.79
CA PRO A 134 23.38 -2.21 -4.63
C PRO A 134 23.66 -0.70 -4.65
N ARG A 135 23.72 -0.09 -5.86
CA ARG A 135 23.92 1.37 -6.01
C ARG A 135 22.68 2.18 -5.64
N LYS A 136 21.54 1.52 -5.46
CA LYS A 136 20.24 2.11 -5.12
C LYS A 136 19.66 1.49 -3.86
N ALA A 137 20.51 0.97 -2.98
CA ALA A 137 20.13 0.31 -1.74
C ALA A 137 19.20 1.16 -0.86
N GLY A 138 19.35 2.51 -0.85
CA GLY A 138 18.60 3.35 0.07
C GLY A 138 18.82 2.90 1.52
N ALA A 139 17.77 2.62 2.25
CA ALA A 139 17.82 2.12 3.62
C ALA A 139 17.90 0.59 3.74
N GLN A 140 17.86 -0.15 2.62
CA GLN A 140 17.99 -1.60 2.64
C GLN A 140 19.33 -2.05 3.26
N MET A 141 19.39 -3.26 3.81
CA MET A 141 20.62 -3.83 4.36
C MET A 141 21.54 -4.29 3.22
N PRO A 142 22.67 -3.62 2.97
CA PRO A 142 23.50 -3.88 1.78
C PRO A 142 24.01 -5.31 1.69
N GLU A 143 24.29 -5.95 2.82
CA GLU A 143 24.79 -7.32 2.91
C GLU A 143 23.77 -8.38 2.48
N TRP A 144 22.49 -8.04 2.39
CA TRP A 144 21.44 -8.95 1.96
C TRP A 144 21.05 -8.74 0.49
N ILE A 145 21.52 -7.65 -0.13
CA ILE A 145 21.25 -7.37 -1.57
C ILE A 145 22.08 -8.31 -2.43
N LYS A 146 21.41 -8.97 -3.39
CA LYS A 146 22.05 -9.92 -4.30
C LYS A 146 21.29 -10.05 -5.62
N ASN A 147 21.86 -10.78 -6.57
CA ASN A 147 21.20 -11.11 -7.82
C ASN A 147 20.15 -12.21 -7.61
N PRO A 148 19.06 -12.24 -8.40
CA PRO A 148 18.12 -13.37 -8.43
C PRO A 148 18.81 -14.70 -8.74
N ASP A 149 18.59 -15.70 -7.88
CA ASP A 149 19.07 -17.07 -8.07
C ASP A 149 17.87 -18.03 -8.11
N PRO A 150 17.67 -18.80 -9.22
CA PRO A 150 16.60 -19.79 -9.31
C PRO A 150 16.61 -20.83 -8.19
N ASN A 151 17.80 -21.22 -7.71
CA ASN A 151 17.92 -22.17 -6.60
C ASN A 151 17.40 -21.59 -5.27
N GLU A 152 17.19 -20.28 -5.18
CA GLU A 152 16.64 -19.62 -4.01
C GLU A 152 15.18 -19.18 -4.23
N TYR A 153 14.90 -18.42 -5.30
CA TYR A 153 13.56 -17.86 -5.45
C TYR A 153 12.51 -18.93 -5.80
N ILE A 154 12.84 -19.97 -6.54
CA ILE A 154 11.88 -21.03 -6.87
C ILE A 154 11.36 -21.71 -5.59
N PRO A 155 12.22 -22.23 -4.68
CA PRO A 155 11.74 -22.80 -3.42
C PRO A 155 10.95 -21.81 -2.55
N ILE A 156 11.32 -20.53 -2.52
CA ILE A 156 10.57 -19.52 -1.77
C ILE A 156 9.15 -19.40 -2.34
N VAL A 157 9.01 -19.20 -3.64
CA VAL A 157 7.71 -19.05 -4.31
C VAL A 157 6.84 -20.30 -4.11
N GLU A 158 7.39 -21.49 -4.31
CA GLU A 158 6.64 -22.74 -4.22
C GLU A 158 6.19 -23.10 -2.81
N ASN A 159 6.88 -22.59 -1.79
CA ASN A 159 6.54 -22.79 -0.38
C ASN A 159 5.92 -21.56 0.30
N SER A 160 5.44 -20.59 -0.46
CA SER A 160 4.86 -19.33 0.07
C SER A 160 3.58 -18.92 -0.65
N PRO A 161 2.47 -19.66 -0.49
CA PRO A 161 1.19 -19.34 -1.15
C PRO A 161 0.63 -17.97 -0.78
N CYS A 162 1.04 -17.41 0.36
CA CYS A 162 0.71 -16.04 0.76
C CYS A 162 1.50 -14.97 0.00
N LEU A 163 2.59 -15.30 -0.70
CA LEU A 163 3.38 -14.32 -1.44
C LEU A 163 2.60 -13.80 -2.64
N LYS A 164 2.36 -12.48 -2.68
CA LYS A 164 1.56 -11.83 -3.72
C LYS A 164 2.34 -10.81 -4.54
N ARG A 165 3.42 -10.28 -3.98
CA ARG A 165 4.26 -9.30 -4.64
C ARG A 165 5.72 -9.50 -4.25
N TRP A 166 6.63 -9.34 -5.23
CA TRP A 166 8.07 -9.40 -4.99
C TRP A 166 8.80 -8.38 -5.85
N ASP A 167 9.56 -7.53 -5.22
CA ASP A 167 10.27 -6.42 -5.86
C ASP A 167 11.68 -6.84 -6.31
N ALA A 168 12.10 -6.32 -7.48
CA ALA A 168 13.45 -6.49 -7.97
C ALA A 168 13.85 -5.35 -8.92
N ALA A 169 15.16 -5.17 -9.12
CA ALA A 169 15.73 -4.27 -10.10
C ALA A 169 15.90 -5.01 -11.45
N PRO A 170 15.20 -4.60 -12.52
CA PRO A 170 15.12 -5.37 -13.77
C PRO A 170 16.44 -5.48 -14.51
N GLU A 171 17.36 -4.53 -14.32
CA GLU A 171 18.70 -4.50 -14.92
C GLU A 171 19.68 -5.50 -14.27
N MET A 172 19.32 -6.09 -13.12
CA MET A 172 20.21 -7.02 -12.44
C MET A 172 20.28 -8.38 -13.17
N PRO A 173 21.47 -9.01 -13.18
CA PRO A 173 21.61 -10.35 -13.77
C PRO A 173 20.59 -11.34 -13.21
N GLY A 174 19.82 -11.99 -14.09
CA GLY A 174 18.79 -12.97 -13.71
C GLY A 174 17.40 -12.36 -13.42
N ALA A 175 17.26 -11.02 -13.33
CA ALA A 175 16.00 -10.39 -12.97
C ALA A 175 14.87 -10.59 -14.00
N ILE A 176 15.21 -10.66 -15.29
CA ILE A 176 14.21 -10.91 -16.35
C ILE A 176 13.61 -12.31 -16.23
N GLN A 177 14.42 -13.32 -15.93
CA GLN A 177 13.94 -14.70 -15.69
C GLN A 177 13.11 -14.78 -14.41
N PHE A 178 13.55 -14.12 -13.35
CA PHE A 178 12.83 -13.99 -12.09
C PHE A 178 11.44 -13.35 -12.29
N GLY A 179 11.37 -12.22 -13.02
CA GLY A 179 10.10 -11.53 -13.28
C GLY A 179 9.11 -12.40 -14.02
N ARG A 180 9.55 -13.10 -15.08
CA ARG A 180 8.70 -14.07 -15.82
C ARG A 180 8.17 -15.17 -14.90
N TYR A 181 9.05 -15.76 -14.10
CA TYR A 181 8.66 -16.83 -13.17
C TYR A 181 7.62 -16.33 -12.15
N CYS A 182 7.83 -15.16 -11.54
CA CYS A 182 6.86 -14.60 -10.61
C CYS A 182 5.50 -14.35 -11.28
N ALA A 183 5.50 -13.72 -12.47
CA ALA A 183 4.28 -13.44 -13.22
C ALA A 183 3.52 -14.73 -13.60
N GLU A 184 4.22 -15.78 -14.04
CA GLU A 184 3.64 -17.11 -14.33
C GLU A 184 3.01 -17.77 -13.10
N LYS A 185 3.53 -17.48 -11.91
CA LYS A 185 3.00 -17.98 -10.63
C LYS A 185 1.91 -17.08 -10.03
N GLY A 186 1.53 -15.99 -10.70
CA GLY A 186 0.53 -15.05 -10.22
C GLY A 186 1.01 -14.15 -9.08
N ILE A 187 2.34 -13.97 -8.96
CA ILE A 187 2.99 -13.03 -8.06
C ILE A 187 3.32 -11.79 -8.89
N LEU A 188 2.98 -10.59 -8.40
CA LEU A 188 3.30 -9.33 -9.05
C LEU A 188 4.79 -9.00 -8.88
N PRO A 189 5.64 -9.12 -9.93
CA PRO A 189 6.98 -8.59 -9.86
C PRO A 189 6.91 -7.07 -10.03
N SER A 190 7.58 -6.32 -9.16
CA SER A 190 7.59 -4.86 -9.20
C SER A 190 9.00 -4.32 -9.32
N ILE A 191 9.16 -3.20 -10.04
CA ILE A 191 10.45 -2.52 -10.18
C ILE A 191 10.73 -1.71 -8.91
N ALA A 192 11.84 -1.98 -8.25
CA ALA A 192 12.27 -1.29 -7.04
C ALA A 192 13.78 -1.13 -6.96
N HIS A 193 14.26 -0.09 -6.25
CA HIS A 193 15.69 0.11 -5.94
C HIS A 193 16.60 -0.17 -7.15
N THR A 194 16.36 0.55 -8.22
CA THR A 194 16.87 0.27 -9.56
C THR A 194 17.70 1.43 -10.10
N ALA A 195 18.65 1.13 -10.97
CA ALA A 195 19.35 2.09 -11.81
C ALA A 195 18.95 1.95 -13.30
N ALA A 196 17.82 1.27 -13.56
CA ALA A 196 17.31 0.98 -14.90
C ALA A 196 17.05 2.25 -15.72
N GLU A 197 17.41 2.19 -16.98
CA GLU A 197 17.07 3.14 -18.04
C GLU A 197 15.97 2.52 -18.93
N TYR A 198 15.58 3.20 -20.00
CA TYR A 198 14.42 2.83 -20.80
C TYR A 198 14.44 1.37 -21.28
N GLU A 199 15.55 0.91 -21.81
CA GLU A 199 15.68 -0.45 -22.35
C GLU A 199 15.53 -1.53 -21.26
N ASP A 200 16.06 -1.26 -20.06
CA ASP A 200 15.93 -2.15 -18.91
C ASP A 200 14.48 -2.22 -18.41
N VAL A 201 13.83 -1.04 -18.29
CA VAL A 201 12.42 -0.94 -17.88
C VAL A 201 11.52 -1.65 -18.88
N MET A 202 11.74 -1.48 -20.19
CA MET A 202 10.99 -2.16 -21.25
C MET A 202 11.21 -3.66 -21.24
N ALA A 203 12.45 -4.12 -21.00
CA ALA A 203 12.74 -5.54 -20.85
C ALA A 203 12.02 -6.14 -19.62
N GLY A 204 12.04 -5.41 -18.51
CA GLY A 204 11.31 -5.74 -17.30
C GLY A 204 9.81 -5.81 -17.54
N PHE A 205 9.22 -4.80 -18.18
CA PHE A 205 7.79 -4.77 -18.50
C PHE A 205 7.36 -6.00 -19.33
N LYS A 206 8.12 -6.34 -20.37
CA LYS A 206 7.88 -7.54 -21.19
C LYS A 206 8.06 -8.84 -20.40
N ALA A 207 8.77 -8.81 -19.27
CA ALA A 207 8.98 -9.94 -18.37
C ALA A 207 7.95 -10.01 -17.23
N GLY A 208 6.96 -9.08 -17.20
CA GLY A 208 5.88 -9.09 -16.23
C GLY A 208 6.00 -8.06 -15.10
N PHE A 209 7.07 -7.24 -15.06
CA PHE A 209 7.18 -6.12 -14.12
C PHE A 209 6.22 -4.99 -14.56
N THR A 210 4.96 -5.11 -14.17
CA THR A 210 3.91 -4.15 -14.55
C THR A 210 3.64 -3.08 -13.50
N HIS A 211 4.38 -3.12 -12.40
CA HIS A 211 4.24 -2.19 -11.27
C HIS A 211 5.59 -1.61 -10.85
N VAL A 212 5.57 -0.41 -10.27
CA VAL A 212 6.77 0.28 -9.77
C VAL A 212 6.56 0.69 -8.32
N THR A 213 7.46 0.24 -7.49
CA THR A 213 7.49 0.44 -6.04
C THR A 213 7.93 1.85 -5.69
N HIS A 214 7.31 2.48 -4.67
CA HIS A 214 7.60 3.83 -4.14
C HIS A 214 8.20 4.79 -5.18
N PHE A 215 7.46 4.96 -6.28
CA PHE A 215 7.87 5.71 -7.48
C PHE A 215 8.53 7.05 -7.13
N TYR A 216 9.61 7.39 -7.78
CA TYR A 216 10.60 8.45 -7.52
C TYR A 216 11.66 8.13 -6.47
N ASN A 217 11.45 7.16 -5.57
CA ASN A 217 12.41 6.84 -4.54
C ASN A 217 13.32 5.69 -4.96
N ALA A 218 14.61 5.80 -4.65
CA ALA A 218 15.64 4.81 -4.97
C ALA A 218 15.73 4.42 -6.48
N MET A 219 15.41 5.36 -7.39
CA MET A 219 15.49 5.17 -8.84
C MET A 219 15.97 6.46 -9.53
N PRO A 220 16.54 6.39 -10.75
CA PRO A 220 16.96 7.57 -11.49
C PRO A 220 15.77 8.23 -12.19
N GLY A 221 15.77 9.56 -12.20
CA GLY A 221 15.03 10.37 -13.17
C GLY A 221 15.95 10.86 -14.27
N PHE A 222 15.48 11.83 -15.08
CA PHE A 222 16.25 12.49 -16.11
C PHE A 222 17.61 12.97 -15.57
N HIS A 223 18.67 12.57 -16.24
CA HIS A 223 20.03 12.82 -15.77
C HIS A 223 21.01 13.04 -16.91
N GLN A 224 22.24 13.40 -16.54
CA GLN A 224 23.31 13.67 -17.48
C GLN A 224 24.48 12.71 -17.25
N LYS A 225 24.97 12.09 -18.32
CA LYS A 225 26.26 11.37 -18.38
C LYS A 225 27.19 12.10 -19.33
N ARG A 226 28.25 12.72 -18.81
CA ARG A 226 29.08 13.65 -19.53
C ARG A 226 28.26 14.80 -20.12
N GLU A 227 28.30 15.03 -21.45
CA GLU A 227 27.55 16.05 -22.17
C GLU A 227 26.15 15.59 -22.63
N TYR A 228 25.87 14.30 -22.60
CA TYR A 228 24.60 13.72 -23.08
C TYR A 228 23.54 13.64 -22.02
N LYS A 229 22.30 13.70 -22.45
CA LYS A 229 21.10 13.56 -21.60
C LYS A 229 20.52 12.18 -21.74
N TYR A 230 20.02 11.64 -20.62
CA TYR A 230 19.41 10.31 -20.53
C TYR A 230 18.15 10.38 -19.71
N GLU A 231 17.16 9.59 -20.11
CA GLU A 231 16.02 9.27 -19.29
C GLU A 231 16.43 8.29 -18.19
N GLY A 232 15.70 8.36 -17.08
CA GLY A 232 15.82 7.36 -16.03
C GLY A 232 14.60 6.46 -15.98
N THR A 233 14.49 5.71 -14.92
CA THR A 233 13.31 4.86 -14.65
C THR A 233 12.03 5.68 -14.63
N VAL A 234 12.07 6.89 -14.08
CA VAL A 234 10.88 7.75 -13.93
C VAL A 234 10.25 8.09 -15.28
N GLU A 235 11.05 8.60 -16.22
CA GLU A 235 10.57 8.97 -17.55
C GLU A 235 10.13 7.74 -18.33
N SER A 236 10.88 6.64 -18.21
CA SER A 236 10.58 5.37 -18.88
C SER A 236 9.22 4.82 -18.46
N VAL A 237 8.91 4.87 -17.17
CA VAL A 237 7.62 4.42 -16.61
C VAL A 237 6.47 5.31 -17.08
N TYR A 238 6.70 6.61 -17.23
CA TYR A 238 5.67 7.50 -17.78
C TYR A 238 5.34 7.21 -19.25
N LEU A 239 6.30 6.73 -20.03
CA LEU A 239 6.10 6.37 -21.44
C LEU A 239 5.36 5.03 -21.63
N ILE A 240 5.28 4.20 -20.60
CA ILE A 240 4.59 2.91 -20.66
C ILE A 240 3.23 3.07 -19.97
N ASP A 241 2.19 3.26 -20.78
CA ASP A 241 0.83 3.56 -20.28
C ASP A 241 0.30 2.49 -19.33
N ASP A 242 0.56 1.22 -19.60
CA ASP A 242 0.05 0.09 -18.82
C ASP A 242 0.80 -0.16 -17.50
N MET A 243 1.94 0.52 -17.27
CA MET A 243 2.61 0.43 -15.98
C MET A 243 1.88 1.19 -14.88
N THR A 244 1.64 0.51 -13.78
CA THR A 244 1.11 1.10 -12.55
C THR A 244 2.24 1.53 -11.62
N VAL A 245 1.97 2.47 -10.75
CA VAL A 245 2.93 2.98 -9.76
C VAL A 245 2.29 3.05 -8.37
N GLU A 246 3.10 2.93 -7.35
CA GLU A 246 2.72 3.35 -6.01
C GLU A 246 3.60 4.50 -5.56
N VAL A 247 3.04 5.44 -4.79
CA VAL A 247 3.73 6.66 -4.36
C VAL A 247 3.58 6.84 -2.86
N VAL A 248 4.69 7.11 -2.18
CA VAL A 248 4.67 7.46 -0.75
C VAL A 248 4.13 8.88 -0.62
N ALA A 249 2.85 9.00 -0.23
CA ALA A 249 2.14 10.27 -0.19
C ALA A 249 2.15 10.90 1.21
N ASP A 250 3.27 10.88 1.89
CA ASP A 250 3.45 11.49 3.21
C ASP A 250 3.70 13.02 3.16
N GLY A 251 3.93 13.55 1.94
CA GLY A 251 4.26 14.96 1.67
C GLY A 251 5.75 15.29 1.81
N ILE A 252 6.61 14.30 2.02
CA ILE A 252 8.06 14.44 2.24
C ILE A 252 8.83 13.63 1.22
N HIS A 253 8.58 12.33 1.09
CA HIS A 253 9.24 11.42 0.12
C HIS A 253 9.04 11.90 -1.32
N VAL A 254 7.83 12.34 -1.63
CA VAL A 254 7.51 12.96 -2.92
C VAL A 254 6.89 14.32 -2.66
N PRO A 255 7.52 15.41 -3.12
CA PRO A 255 6.96 16.75 -2.97
C PRO A 255 5.54 16.83 -3.54
N PRO A 256 4.61 17.58 -2.92
CA PRO A 256 3.21 17.66 -3.37
C PRO A 256 3.04 18.05 -4.84
N THR A 257 3.92 18.90 -5.38
CA THR A 257 3.91 19.27 -6.79
C THR A 257 4.25 18.11 -7.72
N ILE A 258 5.18 17.24 -7.31
CA ILE A 258 5.55 16.02 -8.05
C ILE A 258 4.44 14.97 -7.90
N LEU A 259 3.85 14.82 -6.70
CA LEU A 259 2.70 13.95 -6.48
C LEU A 259 1.54 14.32 -7.43
N ARG A 260 1.24 15.63 -7.54
CA ARG A 260 0.22 16.15 -8.49
C ARG A 260 0.61 15.88 -9.95
N MET A 261 1.88 16.02 -10.31
CA MET A 261 2.37 15.72 -11.66
C MET A 261 2.19 14.23 -11.99
N CYS A 262 2.56 13.35 -11.07
CA CYS A 262 2.36 11.91 -11.22
C CYS A 262 0.88 11.56 -11.43
N TYR A 263 -0.01 12.12 -10.60
CA TYR A 263 -1.46 11.97 -10.74
C TYR A 263 -1.96 12.44 -12.11
N LYS A 264 -1.47 13.58 -12.63
CA LYS A 264 -1.89 14.11 -13.95
C LYS A 264 -1.45 13.21 -15.11
N ILE A 265 -0.33 12.51 -14.99
CA ILE A 265 0.22 11.67 -16.06
C ILE A 265 -0.35 10.25 -15.97
N LYS A 266 -0.31 9.63 -14.79
CA LYS A 266 -0.75 8.23 -14.59
C LYS A 266 -2.26 8.10 -14.40
N GLY A 267 -2.90 9.11 -13.86
CA GLY A 267 -4.32 9.08 -13.52
C GLY A 267 -4.63 8.22 -12.30
N VAL A 268 -5.88 8.28 -11.87
CA VAL A 268 -6.36 7.59 -10.67
C VAL A 268 -6.26 6.07 -10.76
N GLU A 269 -6.42 5.50 -11.95
CA GLU A 269 -6.47 4.05 -12.14
C GLU A 269 -5.11 3.34 -12.09
N ARG A 270 -4.01 4.10 -12.25
CA ARG A 270 -2.65 3.56 -12.37
C ARG A 270 -1.68 4.06 -11.30
N MET A 271 -2.17 4.86 -10.37
CA MET A 271 -1.38 5.40 -9.25
C MET A 271 -2.02 5.03 -7.93
N ALA A 272 -1.38 4.16 -7.14
CA ALA A 272 -1.76 3.88 -5.76
C ALA A 272 -1.00 4.81 -4.80
N LEU A 273 -1.60 5.12 -3.65
CA LEU A 273 -0.92 5.79 -2.55
C LEU A 273 -0.59 4.76 -1.48
N ILE A 274 0.63 4.82 -0.97
CA ILE A 274 1.14 3.91 0.06
C ILE A 274 1.77 4.68 1.20
N THR A 275 1.87 4.04 2.35
CA THR A 275 2.55 4.62 3.50
C THR A 275 4.06 4.38 3.46
N ASP A 276 4.50 3.20 3.06
CA ASP A 276 5.87 2.75 3.27
C ASP A 276 6.30 2.98 4.73
N ALA A 277 5.36 2.68 5.66
CA ALA A 277 5.49 3.02 7.05
C ALA A 277 6.36 2.01 7.80
N LEU A 278 7.24 2.52 8.66
CA LEU A 278 8.07 1.71 9.55
C LEU A 278 7.36 1.44 10.90
N ALA A 279 7.98 0.62 11.73
CA ALA A 279 7.52 0.25 13.06
C ALA A 279 7.03 1.43 13.92
N VAL A 280 7.66 2.58 13.78
CA VAL A 280 7.35 3.81 14.54
C VAL A 280 6.07 4.52 14.11
N ALA A 281 5.49 4.17 12.97
CA ALA A 281 4.22 4.74 12.53
C ALA A 281 3.08 4.30 13.45
N ALA A 282 2.14 5.23 13.72
CA ALA A 282 0.99 4.97 14.60
C ALA A 282 1.36 4.39 15.97
N ALA A 283 2.60 4.55 16.41
CA ALA A 283 3.06 4.10 17.73
C ALA A 283 2.77 5.15 18.80
N GLU A 284 2.56 4.68 20.04
CA GLU A 284 2.43 5.53 21.22
C GLU A 284 3.80 5.66 21.90
N GLY A 285 4.11 6.86 22.41
CA GLY A 285 5.35 7.14 23.13
C GLY A 285 6.60 7.16 22.26
N ASP A 286 7.74 6.81 22.83
CA ASP A 286 9.07 6.85 22.20
C ASP A 286 9.40 5.54 21.46
N ALA A 287 8.55 5.13 20.52
CA ALA A 287 8.81 3.96 19.70
C ALA A 287 10.06 4.16 18.84
N GLN A 288 10.87 3.12 18.73
CA GLN A 288 12.08 3.11 17.92
C GLN A 288 11.86 2.31 16.62
N ALA A 289 12.56 2.70 15.56
CA ALA A 289 12.60 1.90 14.36
C ALA A 289 13.23 0.52 14.63
N PHE A 290 12.80 -0.49 13.90
CA PHE A 290 13.38 -1.83 13.97
C PHE A 290 14.87 -1.82 13.60
N ASP A 291 15.24 -1.06 12.59
CA ASP A 291 16.62 -0.84 12.19
C ASP A 291 17.25 0.29 13.02
N SER A 292 18.27 -0.02 13.83
CA SER A 292 18.98 0.93 14.68
C SER A 292 19.71 2.05 13.90
N ARG A 293 19.87 1.93 12.58
CA ARG A 293 20.41 2.98 11.71
C ARG A 293 19.42 4.09 11.45
N VAL A 294 18.13 3.88 11.74
CA VAL A 294 17.06 4.82 11.44
C VAL A 294 16.84 5.76 12.62
N VAL A 295 16.70 7.04 12.31
CA VAL A 295 16.31 8.10 13.24
C VAL A 295 15.07 8.82 12.73
N ILE A 296 14.26 9.39 13.65
CA ILE A 296 13.06 10.14 13.31
C ILE A 296 13.36 11.61 13.47
N GLU A 297 13.27 12.37 12.39
CA GLU A 297 13.45 13.83 12.35
C GLU A 297 12.52 14.47 11.31
N ASP A 298 12.09 15.69 11.57
CA ASP A 298 11.24 16.47 10.65
C ASP A 298 9.96 15.73 10.19
N GLY A 299 9.45 14.80 11.03
CA GLY A 299 8.24 14.04 10.73
C GLY A 299 8.42 12.90 9.72
N VAL A 300 9.66 12.43 9.54
CA VAL A 300 10.01 11.32 8.63
C VAL A 300 11.15 10.49 9.22
N CYS A 301 11.29 9.25 8.78
CA CYS A 301 12.43 8.40 9.10
C CYS A 301 13.59 8.67 8.14
N LYS A 302 14.82 8.67 8.68
CA LYS A 302 16.06 8.91 7.93
C LYS A 302 17.13 7.94 8.40
N LEU A 303 18.07 7.59 7.53
CA LEU A 303 19.31 6.98 8.00
C LEU A 303 20.09 7.97 8.90
N SER A 304 20.75 7.49 9.93
CA SER A 304 21.47 8.30 10.92
C SER A 304 22.59 9.14 10.32
N ASP A 305 23.17 8.69 9.19
CA ASP A 305 24.16 9.42 8.39
C ASP A 305 23.55 10.44 7.41
N ARG A 306 22.21 10.53 7.33
CA ARG A 306 21.45 11.42 6.44
C ARG A 306 21.66 11.15 4.95
N SER A 307 22.14 9.97 4.58
CA SER A 307 22.36 9.59 3.18
C SER A 307 21.05 9.29 2.43
N ALA A 308 19.98 8.88 3.15
CA ALA A 308 18.67 8.57 2.56
C ALA A 308 17.52 8.76 3.56
N LEU A 309 16.31 8.96 3.05
CA LEU A 309 15.09 8.66 3.77
C LEU A 309 14.95 7.14 3.96
N ALA A 310 14.24 6.72 4.98
CA ALA A 310 14.16 5.31 5.40
C ALA A 310 12.70 4.92 5.71
N GLY A 311 11.83 5.03 4.73
CA GLY A 311 10.40 4.85 4.92
C GLY A 311 9.74 5.97 5.73
N SER A 312 8.46 5.85 6.02
CA SER A 312 7.66 6.92 6.58
C SER A 312 7.09 6.59 7.98
N ILE A 313 6.44 7.60 8.56
CA ILE A 313 5.58 7.46 9.74
C ILE A 313 4.11 7.74 9.39
N ALA A 314 3.77 7.70 8.09
CA ALA A 314 2.44 8.03 7.62
C ALA A 314 1.43 6.92 7.92
N THR A 315 0.16 7.32 7.97
CA THR A 315 -1.01 6.44 8.06
C THR A 315 -1.92 6.70 6.87
N SER A 316 -2.81 5.78 6.52
CA SER A 316 -3.66 5.89 5.33
C SER A 316 -4.47 7.20 5.27
N ASP A 317 -4.99 7.67 6.38
CA ASP A 317 -5.70 8.96 6.45
C ASP A 317 -4.79 10.15 6.16
N ARG A 318 -3.50 10.09 6.52
CA ARG A 318 -2.50 11.11 6.15
C ARG A 318 -2.26 11.14 4.64
N LEU A 319 -2.22 9.98 3.97
CA LEU A 319 -2.07 9.92 2.51
C LEU A 319 -3.19 10.68 1.80
N ILE A 320 -4.45 10.42 2.20
CA ILE A 320 -5.63 11.11 1.66
C ILE A 320 -5.53 12.61 1.92
N ARG A 321 -5.20 13.03 3.15
CA ARG A 321 -5.05 14.46 3.48
C ARG A 321 -3.96 15.14 2.66
N THR A 322 -2.80 14.52 2.54
CA THR A 322 -1.69 15.05 1.74
C THR A 322 -2.08 15.20 0.27
N ALA A 323 -2.69 14.18 -0.31
CA ALA A 323 -3.14 14.23 -1.70
C ALA A 323 -4.14 15.37 -1.94
N VAL A 324 -5.13 15.51 -1.05
CA VAL A 324 -6.18 16.54 -1.21
C VAL A 324 -5.67 17.95 -0.86
N GLN A 325 -5.07 18.10 0.32
CA GLN A 325 -4.80 19.43 0.88
C GLN A 325 -3.48 20.05 0.39
N MET A 326 -2.51 19.22 0.00
CA MET A 326 -1.20 19.68 -0.43
C MET A 326 -0.96 19.51 -1.94
N ALA A 327 -1.47 18.43 -2.55
CA ALA A 327 -1.29 18.15 -3.97
C ALA A 327 -2.50 18.57 -4.82
N ASP A 328 -3.58 19.09 -4.23
CA ASP A 328 -4.80 19.54 -4.92
C ASP A 328 -5.41 18.45 -5.82
N ILE A 329 -5.43 17.21 -5.29
CA ILE A 329 -6.07 16.06 -5.94
C ILE A 329 -7.51 15.95 -5.41
N PRO A 330 -8.51 15.70 -6.27
CA PRO A 330 -9.90 15.53 -5.83
C PRO A 330 -10.03 14.44 -4.77
N LEU A 331 -10.84 14.67 -3.73
CA LEU A 331 -11.02 13.70 -2.63
C LEU A 331 -11.47 12.32 -3.12
N ALA A 332 -12.37 12.27 -4.10
CA ALA A 332 -12.80 10.98 -4.66
C ALA A 332 -11.62 10.19 -5.25
N ASP A 333 -10.71 10.85 -5.94
CA ASP A 333 -9.56 10.21 -6.57
C ASP A 333 -8.49 9.85 -5.53
N ALA A 334 -8.26 10.71 -4.53
CA ALA A 334 -7.38 10.39 -3.41
C ALA A 334 -7.83 9.13 -2.65
N VAL A 335 -9.13 9.00 -2.39
CA VAL A 335 -9.69 7.78 -1.78
C VAL A 335 -9.55 6.58 -2.71
N ARG A 336 -9.86 6.72 -4.00
CA ARG A 336 -9.72 5.61 -4.96
C ARG A 336 -8.27 5.12 -5.07
N MET A 337 -7.30 6.03 -5.04
CA MET A 337 -5.87 5.68 -5.04
C MET A 337 -5.41 4.97 -3.76
N CYS A 338 -6.17 5.07 -2.67
CA CYS A 338 -5.94 4.29 -1.44
C CYS A 338 -6.79 3.01 -1.35
N SER A 339 -7.77 2.80 -2.22
CA SER A 339 -8.75 1.70 -2.09
C SER A 339 -8.96 0.93 -3.40
N GLU A 340 -9.63 1.51 -4.37
CA GLU A 340 -9.97 0.87 -5.65
C GLU A 340 -8.72 0.52 -6.47
N THR A 341 -7.78 1.45 -6.56
CA THR A 341 -6.55 1.27 -7.38
C THR A 341 -5.65 0.18 -6.83
N PRO A 342 -5.27 0.15 -5.53
CA PRO A 342 -4.52 -0.98 -4.98
C PRO A 342 -5.31 -2.30 -5.07
N ALA A 343 -6.64 -2.29 -4.93
CA ALA A 343 -7.46 -3.49 -5.13
C ALA A 343 -7.34 -4.03 -6.56
N ARG A 344 -7.32 -3.15 -7.55
CA ARG A 344 -7.15 -3.50 -8.97
C ARG A 344 -5.75 -4.04 -9.24
N ILE A 345 -4.70 -3.35 -8.77
CA ILE A 345 -3.30 -3.76 -8.95
C ILE A 345 -3.06 -5.14 -8.34
N MET A 346 -3.59 -5.39 -7.15
CA MET A 346 -3.39 -6.65 -6.41
C MET A 346 -4.43 -7.73 -6.73
N GLY A 347 -5.32 -7.49 -7.70
CA GLY A 347 -6.27 -8.49 -8.21
C GLY A 347 -7.38 -8.86 -7.22
N VAL A 348 -7.80 -7.96 -6.33
CA VAL A 348 -8.87 -8.19 -5.32
C VAL A 348 -10.06 -7.24 -5.47
N LEU A 349 -10.18 -6.57 -6.63
CA LEU A 349 -11.25 -5.59 -6.88
C LEU A 349 -12.65 -6.23 -6.93
N ASP A 350 -12.74 -7.51 -7.21
CA ASP A 350 -14.00 -8.27 -7.21
C ASP A 350 -14.68 -8.28 -5.84
N ARG A 351 -13.91 -8.16 -4.76
CA ARG A 351 -14.44 -8.22 -3.40
C ARG A 351 -14.12 -7.00 -2.52
N LYS A 352 -13.16 -6.12 -2.90
CA LYS A 352 -12.71 -4.99 -2.08
C LYS A 352 -12.58 -3.69 -2.89
N GLY A 353 -12.25 -2.59 -2.22
CA GLY A 353 -11.83 -1.33 -2.82
C GLY A 353 -12.94 -0.36 -3.20
N THR A 354 -14.19 -0.77 -3.24
CA THR A 354 -15.35 0.10 -3.52
C THR A 354 -16.55 -0.27 -2.64
N LEU A 355 -17.47 0.67 -2.46
CA LEU A 355 -18.74 0.43 -1.76
C LEU A 355 -19.78 -0.06 -2.77
N GLU A 356 -19.92 -1.39 -2.90
CA GLU A 356 -20.85 -2.06 -3.79
C GLU A 356 -21.44 -3.31 -3.15
N HIS A 357 -22.64 -3.68 -3.59
CA HIS A 357 -23.31 -4.91 -3.15
C HIS A 357 -22.40 -6.14 -3.26
N GLY A 358 -22.37 -6.96 -2.22
CA GLY A 358 -21.64 -8.23 -2.17
C GLY A 358 -20.15 -8.12 -1.83
N LYS A 359 -19.57 -6.92 -1.90
CA LYS A 359 -18.20 -6.69 -1.48
C LYS A 359 -18.02 -6.76 0.04
N ASP A 360 -16.79 -6.88 0.47
CA ASP A 360 -16.43 -6.88 1.89
C ASP A 360 -16.86 -5.58 2.56
N ALA A 361 -17.35 -5.67 3.79
CA ALA A 361 -17.82 -4.52 4.54
C ALA A 361 -16.64 -3.72 5.15
N ASP A 362 -15.84 -3.12 4.27
CA ASP A 362 -14.72 -2.25 4.58
C ASP A 362 -15.13 -0.80 4.34
N VAL A 363 -15.44 -0.07 5.41
CA VAL A 363 -16.05 1.27 5.34
C VAL A 363 -15.37 2.23 6.29
N LEU A 364 -15.13 3.45 5.83
CA LEU A 364 -14.62 4.55 6.67
C LEU A 364 -15.63 5.68 6.72
N ILE A 365 -15.67 6.37 7.88
CA ILE A 365 -16.26 7.71 7.99
C ILE A 365 -15.12 8.69 8.22
N LEU A 366 -15.02 9.69 7.33
CA LEU A 366 -14.05 10.78 7.42
C LEU A 366 -14.76 12.10 7.70
N ASP A 367 -14.23 12.89 8.63
CA ASP A 367 -14.73 14.25 8.89
C ASP A 367 -14.30 15.27 7.81
N ASP A 368 -14.71 16.53 7.94
CA ASP A 368 -14.36 17.59 7.00
C ASP A 368 -12.86 17.93 6.98
N LYS A 369 -12.10 17.50 8.00
CA LYS A 369 -10.64 17.59 8.04
C LYS A 369 -9.95 16.33 7.50
N LEU A 370 -10.75 15.40 6.96
CA LEU A 370 -10.31 14.11 6.42
C LEU A 370 -9.62 13.23 7.49
N LYS A 371 -10.04 13.35 8.74
CA LYS A 371 -9.63 12.44 9.82
C LYS A 371 -10.62 11.28 9.90
N VAL A 372 -10.11 10.10 10.11
CA VAL A 372 -10.93 8.90 10.40
C VAL A 372 -11.71 9.10 11.69
N ARG A 373 -13.01 8.82 11.64
CA ARG A 373 -13.94 8.86 12.77
C ARG A 373 -14.55 7.50 13.09
N CYS A 374 -14.70 6.66 12.09
CA CYS A 374 -15.14 5.30 12.28
C CYS A 374 -14.53 4.40 11.19
N VAL A 375 -14.20 3.18 11.58
CA VAL A 375 -13.66 2.15 10.70
C VAL A 375 -14.44 0.86 10.90
N TRP A 376 -14.99 0.33 9.83
CA TRP A 376 -15.43 -1.06 9.73
C TRP A 376 -14.43 -1.82 8.85
N ALA A 377 -13.89 -2.90 9.37
CA ALA A 377 -13.14 -3.87 8.61
C ALA A 377 -13.87 -5.20 8.64
N MET A 378 -14.22 -5.73 7.48
CA MET A 378 -15.02 -6.94 7.35
C MET A 378 -16.31 -6.89 8.20
N GLY A 379 -16.93 -5.70 8.33
CA GLY A 379 -18.16 -5.46 9.09
C GLY A 379 -18.00 -5.32 10.59
N GLU A 380 -16.80 -5.49 11.12
CA GLU A 380 -16.51 -5.29 12.55
C GLU A 380 -15.97 -3.87 12.78
N ILE A 381 -16.42 -3.22 13.84
CA ILE A 381 -15.95 -1.88 14.22
C ILE A 381 -14.56 -2.00 14.83
N VAL A 382 -13.57 -1.36 14.20
CA VAL A 382 -12.19 -1.31 14.67
C VAL A 382 -11.91 -0.02 15.43
N GLU A 383 -12.45 1.09 14.94
CA GLU A 383 -12.30 2.43 15.53
C GLU A 383 -13.64 3.16 15.49
N ASN A 384 -13.99 3.85 16.57
CA ASN A 384 -15.18 4.67 16.63
C ASN A 384 -15.00 5.86 17.57
N THR A 385 -14.85 7.04 16.98
CA THR A 385 -14.78 8.32 17.69
C THR A 385 -15.96 9.25 17.32
N LEU A 386 -17.05 8.70 16.80
CA LEU A 386 -18.28 9.43 16.47
C LEU A 386 -19.12 9.74 17.71
N PHE A 387 -19.00 8.92 18.75
CA PHE A 387 -19.81 8.98 19.97
C PHE A 387 -18.95 9.21 21.19
#